data_474ecfc71f05a9a2fc401ec3defe86c7
#
_entry.id   474ecfc71f05a9a2fc401ec3defe86c7
#
_cell.length_a   1.000
_cell.length_b   1.000
_cell.length_c   1.000
_cell.angle_alpha   90.00
_cell.angle_beta   90.00
_cell.angle_gamma   90.00
#
_symmetry.space_group_name_H-M   'P 1'
#
loop_
_entity.id
_entity.type
_entity.pdbx_description
1 polymer ?
#
loop_
_entity_poly.entity_id
_entity_poly.type
_entity_poly.pdbx_seq_one_letter_code
_entity_poly.pdbx_strand_id
1 'polypeptide(L)'
;MSDREVTRFYDRDYFEGKTRQSPPHTRGLIYPMAERTAQFLCRRCKSARILDIGCAKGYLVEAFQAQGICAVWGVDVSLYAVSENDGEARRRLMVADVQTGLPLRATSCDLVTALDLFEHLADPRPVLQEIRRVLTDTGMAYLKICHPRHPNAHRDPTHVNVQPLPYWRRQFRLAGFAWRRVYESEFVPAQGIAEQVKALVRRWREWAVIGTPADYKFILWKRTDG
;
A
#
# COMPACT_ATOMS: atom_id res chain seq x y z
N MET A 1 -12.26 -14.63 11.40
CA MET A 1 -11.20 -15.62 11.11
C MET A 1 -10.19 -15.53 12.25
N SER A 2 -9.72 -16.67 12.77
CA SER A 2 -8.61 -16.68 13.74
C SER A 2 -7.28 -16.41 13.02
N ASP A 3 -6.25 -15.93 13.76
CA ASP A 3 -4.91 -15.63 13.20
C ASP A 3 -4.33 -16.82 12.41
N ARG A 4 -4.66 -18.06 12.83
CA ARG A 4 -4.25 -19.28 12.14
C ARG A 4 -4.96 -19.52 10.80
N GLU A 5 -6.13 -18.95 10.59
CA GLU A 5 -6.85 -19.07 9.31
C GLU A 5 -6.33 -18.06 8.30
N VAL A 6 -6.00 -16.85 8.73
CA VAL A 6 -5.45 -15.80 7.86
C VAL A 6 -4.10 -16.22 7.28
N THR A 7 -3.19 -16.76 8.10
CA THR A 7 -1.87 -17.23 7.65
C THR A 7 -1.91 -18.40 6.66
N ARG A 8 -2.99 -19.20 6.66
CA ARG A 8 -3.15 -20.33 5.72
C ARG A 8 -3.43 -19.89 4.29
N PHE A 9 -4.00 -18.71 4.09
CA PHE A 9 -4.29 -18.21 2.74
C PHE A 9 -3.07 -17.59 2.06
N TYR A 10 -2.14 -17.00 2.84
CA TYR A 10 -0.95 -16.32 2.31
C TYR A 10 0.27 -17.23 2.40
N ASP A 11 0.13 -18.43 1.85
CA ASP A 11 1.16 -19.46 1.78
C ASP A 11 1.99 -19.35 0.48
N ARG A 12 2.82 -20.35 0.26
CA ARG A 12 3.64 -20.47 -0.94
C ARG A 12 2.83 -20.44 -2.23
N ASP A 13 1.73 -21.17 -2.28
CA ASP A 13 0.94 -21.33 -3.51
C ASP A 13 0.24 -20.02 -3.91
N TYR A 14 -0.16 -19.21 -2.92
CA TYR A 14 -0.65 -17.86 -3.15
C TYR A 14 0.41 -16.97 -3.82
N PHE A 15 1.61 -16.89 -3.24
CA PHE A 15 2.68 -16.01 -3.73
C PHE A 15 3.36 -16.51 -5.01
N GLU A 16 3.29 -17.81 -5.31
CA GLU A 16 3.79 -18.37 -6.57
C GLU A 16 2.74 -18.34 -7.70
N GLY A 17 1.53 -17.85 -7.44
CA GLY A 17 0.44 -17.77 -8.43
C GLY A 17 -0.10 -19.13 -8.85
N LYS A 18 0.06 -20.16 -8.02
CA LYS A 18 -0.50 -21.50 -8.25
C LYS A 18 -1.99 -21.57 -7.92
N THR A 19 -2.48 -20.66 -7.11
CA THR A 19 -3.91 -20.43 -6.95
C THR A 19 -4.39 -19.69 -8.21
N ARG A 20 -5.45 -20.18 -8.87
CA ARG A 20 -5.99 -19.58 -10.12
C ARG A 20 -6.40 -18.10 -10.01
N GLN A 21 -6.23 -17.48 -8.86
CA GLN A 21 -6.87 -16.24 -8.45
C GLN A 21 -5.88 -15.09 -8.19
N SER A 22 -4.63 -15.39 -7.86
CA SER A 22 -3.60 -14.37 -7.64
C SER A 22 -2.46 -14.52 -8.67
N PRO A 23 -2.00 -13.43 -9.29
CA PRO A 23 -0.80 -13.48 -10.11
C PRO A 23 0.43 -13.78 -9.25
N PRO A 24 1.48 -14.43 -9.80
CA PRO A 24 2.68 -14.70 -9.03
C PRO A 24 3.36 -13.40 -8.58
N HIS A 25 3.75 -13.34 -7.33
CA HIS A 25 4.50 -12.22 -6.76
C HIS A 25 5.98 -12.34 -7.09
N THR A 26 6.30 -12.29 -8.39
CA THR A 26 7.68 -12.32 -8.87
C THR A 26 8.30 -10.93 -8.89
N ARG A 27 9.63 -10.87 -8.75
CA ARG A 27 10.38 -9.62 -8.83
C ARG A 27 10.10 -8.86 -10.14
N GLY A 28 10.12 -9.56 -11.27
CA GLY A 28 9.88 -8.95 -12.58
C GLY A 28 8.51 -8.30 -12.74
N LEU A 29 7.49 -8.81 -12.05
CA LEU A 29 6.14 -8.28 -12.11
C LEU A 29 5.90 -7.15 -11.10
N ILE A 30 6.39 -7.30 -9.87
CA ILE A 30 6.04 -6.41 -8.75
C ILE A 30 7.05 -5.27 -8.59
N TYR A 31 8.35 -5.53 -8.75
CA TYR A 31 9.39 -4.54 -8.47
C TYR A 31 9.28 -3.25 -9.30
N PRO A 32 8.93 -3.26 -10.61
CA PRO A 32 8.77 -2.01 -11.37
C PRO A 32 7.70 -1.08 -10.80
N MET A 33 6.61 -1.62 -10.26
CA MET A 33 5.58 -0.83 -9.58
C MET A 33 6.10 -0.30 -8.25
N ALA A 34 6.79 -1.15 -7.47
CA ALA A 34 7.40 -0.76 -6.20
C ALA A 34 8.42 0.37 -6.38
N GLU A 35 9.29 0.27 -7.39
CA GLU A 35 10.27 1.30 -7.72
C GLU A 35 9.61 2.64 -8.06
N ARG A 36 8.61 2.64 -8.95
CA ARG A 36 7.86 3.86 -9.29
C ARG A 36 7.18 4.48 -8.07
N THR A 37 6.64 3.63 -7.19
CA THR A 37 5.99 4.07 -5.94
C THR A 37 7.02 4.69 -5.00
N ALA A 38 8.16 4.03 -4.77
CA ALA A 38 9.24 4.57 -3.96
C ALA A 38 9.75 5.92 -4.49
N GLN A 39 10.01 6.02 -5.80
CA GLN A 39 10.42 7.27 -6.46
C GLN A 39 9.39 8.40 -6.26
N PHE A 40 8.10 8.08 -6.39
CA PHE A 40 7.02 9.05 -6.18
C PHE A 40 6.99 9.56 -4.73
N LEU A 41 7.13 8.67 -3.75
CA LEU A 41 7.05 9.00 -2.34
C LEU A 41 8.33 9.68 -1.84
N CYS A 42 9.51 9.28 -2.30
CA CYS A 42 10.79 9.89 -1.92
C CYS A 42 10.90 11.36 -2.35
N ARG A 43 10.20 11.78 -3.39
CA ARG A 43 10.10 13.22 -3.73
C ARG A 43 9.39 14.04 -2.65
N ARG A 44 8.63 13.39 -1.76
CA ARG A 44 7.84 14.02 -0.68
C ARG A 44 8.44 13.83 0.70
N CYS A 45 9.26 12.78 0.88
CA CYS A 45 9.80 12.36 2.19
C CYS A 45 11.25 11.90 2.03
N LYS A 46 12.23 12.81 2.02
CA LYS A 46 13.64 12.47 1.77
C LYS A 46 14.38 11.80 2.93
N SER A 47 13.95 11.95 4.16
CA SER A 47 14.64 11.39 5.33
C SER A 47 13.65 10.70 6.27
N ALA A 48 12.73 9.96 5.66
CA ALA A 48 11.60 9.37 6.37
C ALA A 48 11.98 8.04 7.03
N ARG A 49 11.38 7.80 8.19
CA ARG A 49 11.24 6.47 8.79
C ARG A 49 10.00 5.82 8.19
N ILE A 50 10.21 4.79 7.40
CA ILE A 50 9.16 4.20 6.57
C ILE A 50 8.77 2.82 7.11
N LEU A 51 7.48 2.55 7.16
CA LEU A 51 6.92 1.23 7.40
C LEU A 51 6.03 0.83 6.22
N ASP A 52 6.31 -0.32 5.62
CA ASP A 52 5.44 -0.96 4.64
C ASP A 52 4.64 -2.08 5.29
N ILE A 53 3.32 -1.94 5.37
CA ILE A 53 2.42 -2.94 5.93
C ILE A 53 1.77 -3.77 4.83
N GLY A 54 1.78 -5.12 4.99
CA GLY A 54 1.48 -6.04 3.90
C GLY A 54 2.61 -6.07 2.87
N CYS A 55 3.85 -6.09 3.35
CA CYS A 55 5.03 -5.91 2.51
C CYS A 55 5.34 -7.11 1.59
N ALA A 56 4.67 -8.24 1.75
CA ALA A 56 4.91 -9.48 1.03
C ALA A 56 6.41 -9.85 1.02
N LYS A 57 7.00 -10.01 -0.17
CA LYS A 57 8.43 -10.33 -0.35
C LYS A 57 9.36 -9.11 -0.17
N GLY A 58 8.85 -7.94 0.26
CA GLY A 58 9.64 -6.76 0.60
C GLY A 58 10.17 -5.95 -0.58
N TYR A 59 9.61 -6.10 -1.77
CA TYR A 59 10.08 -5.37 -2.96
C TYR A 59 9.95 -3.85 -2.83
N LEU A 60 8.95 -3.34 -2.11
CA LEU A 60 8.84 -1.90 -1.87
C LEU A 60 9.90 -1.42 -0.87
N VAL A 61 10.22 -2.24 0.14
CA VAL A 61 11.31 -1.95 1.08
C VAL A 61 12.65 -1.84 0.33
N GLU A 62 12.94 -2.80 -0.56
CA GLU A 62 14.12 -2.74 -1.43
C GLU A 62 14.14 -1.49 -2.33
N ALA A 63 12.99 -1.16 -2.91
CA ALA A 63 12.89 -0.01 -3.78
C ALA A 63 13.16 1.31 -3.03
N PHE A 64 12.73 1.43 -1.78
CA PHE A 64 13.08 2.56 -0.91
C PHE A 64 14.57 2.58 -0.58
N GLN A 65 15.17 1.44 -0.27
CA GLN A 65 16.62 1.33 -0.03
C GLN A 65 17.41 1.77 -1.26
N ALA A 66 16.99 1.38 -2.45
CA ALA A 66 17.59 1.81 -3.72
C ALA A 66 17.47 3.33 -3.95
N GLN A 67 16.52 4.02 -3.33
CA GLN A 67 16.40 5.48 -3.30
C GLN A 67 17.23 6.14 -2.18
N GLY A 68 18.05 5.37 -1.45
CA GLY A 68 18.89 5.88 -0.35
C GLY A 68 18.18 5.98 1.00
N ILE A 69 16.96 5.44 1.16
CA ILE A 69 16.27 5.42 2.44
C ILE A 69 16.76 4.24 3.28
N CYS A 70 17.52 4.53 4.31
CA CYS A 70 18.06 3.49 5.20
C CYS A 70 17.07 3.07 6.31
N ALA A 71 16.16 3.96 6.73
CA ALA A 71 15.22 3.72 7.82
C ALA A 71 13.87 3.23 7.27
N VAL A 72 13.85 2.06 6.64
CA VAL A 72 12.66 1.42 6.09
C VAL A 72 12.54 -0.01 6.60
N TRP A 73 11.32 -0.41 6.97
CA TRP A 73 10.95 -1.75 7.44
C TRP A 73 9.68 -2.20 6.75
N GLY A 74 9.50 -3.53 6.67
CA GLY A 74 8.28 -4.15 6.18
C GLY A 74 7.70 -5.11 7.21
N VAL A 75 6.37 -5.23 7.24
CA VAL A 75 5.64 -6.21 8.03
C VAL A 75 4.62 -6.93 7.18
N ASP A 76 4.57 -8.26 7.32
CA ASP A 76 3.59 -9.10 6.65
C ASP A 76 3.16 -10.24 7.57
N VAL A 77 1.96 -10.78 7.36
CA VAL A 77 1.46 -11.93 8.12
C VAL A 77 2.07 -13.24 7.61
N SER A 78 2.56 -13.27 6.38
CA SER A 78 3.12 -14.44 5.72
C SER A 78 4.59 -14.66 6.06
N LEU A 79 4.86 -15.68 6.88
CA LEU A 79 6.24 -16.13 7.11
C LEU A 79 6.92 -16.54 5.80
N TYR A 80 6.18 -17.21 4.90
CA TYR A 80 6.70 -17.61 3.59
C TYR A 80 7.19 -16.40 2.80
N ALA A 81 6.33 -15.39 2.60
CA ALA A 81 6.68 -14.23 1.79
C ALA A 81 7.90 -13.47 2.35
N VAL A 82 7.94 -13.26 3.67
CA VAL A 82 9.06 -12.60 4.35
C VAL A 82 10.35 -13.40 4.21
N SER A 83 10.30 -14.74 4.25
CA SER A 83 11.49 -15.60 4.14
C SER A 83 12.05 -15.71 2.73
N GLU A 84 11.24 -15.47 1.70
CA GLU A 84 11.63 -15.56 0.27
C GLU A 84 12.45 -14.36 -0.21
N ASN A 85 12.61 -13.33 0.60
CA ASN A 85 13.52 -12.25 0.26
C ASN A 85 14.97 -12.69 0.54
N ASP A 86 15.77 -12.77 -0.50
CA ASP A 86 17.19 -13.15 -0.45
C ASP A 86 18.14 -11.94 -0.46
N GLY A 87 17.59 -10.74 -0.54
CA GLY A 87 18.32 -9.48 -0.58
C GLY A 87 18.53 -8.84 0.80
N GLU A 88 19.12 -7.66 0.79
CA GLU A 88 19.41 -6.85 1.99
C GLU A 88 18.15 -6.46 2.76
N ALA A 89 17.02 -6.36 2.07
CA ALA A 89 15.74 -6.02 2.69
C ALA A 89 15.28 -7.07 3.72
N ARG A 90 15.70 -8.35 3.59
CA ARG A 90 15.29 -9.43 4.51
C ARG A 90 15.47 -9.06 5.99
N ARG A 91 16.56 -8.38 6.32
CA ARG A 91 16.86 -7.95 7.70
C ARG A 91 15.94 -6.84 8.22
N ARG A 92 15.12 -6.30 7.34
CA ARG A 92 14.15 -5.23 7.60
C ARG A 92 12.71 -5.71 7.55
N LEU A 93 12.49 -7.00 7.28
CA LEU A 93 11.15 -7.60 7.22
C LEU A 93 10.83 -8.30 8.52
N MET A 94 9.59 -8.17 8.96
CA MET A 94 9.05 -8.76 10.20
C MET A 94 7.76 -9.52 9.89
N VAL A 95 7.50 -10.59 10.65
CA VAL A 95 6.23 -11.30 10.59
C VAL A 95 5.33 -10.80 11.71
N ALA A 96 4.20 -10.21 11.35
CA ALA A 96 3.16 -9.82 12.31
C ALA A 96 1.80 -9.66 11.61
N ASP A 97 0.71 -9.91 12.31
CA ASP A 97 -0.62 -9.56 11.87
C ASP A 97 -0.95 -8.13 12.26
N VAL A 98 -1.06 -7.26 11.27
CA VAL A 98 -1.34 -5.82 11.47
C VAL A 98 -2.73 -5.57 12.07
N GLN A 99 -3.64 -6.55 12.02
CA GLN A 99 -4.96 -6.46 12.64
C GLN A 99 -4.90 -6.59 14.17
N THR A 100 -3.87 -7.24 14.70
CA THR A 100 -3.65 -7.40 16.15
C THR A 100 -2.78 -6.30 16.76
N GLY A 101 -2.16 -5.47 15.91
CA GLY A 101 -1.34 -4.33 16.28
C GLY A 101 0.03 -4.35 15.62
N LEU A 102 0.66 -3.17 15.55
CA LEU A 102 2.00 -3.03 14.99
C LEU A 102 3.05 -3.07 16.12
N PRO A 103 4.15 -3.83 15.96
CA PRO A 103 5.21 -3.95 16.98
C PRO A 103 6.12 -2.69 17.00
N LEU A 104 5.52 -1.52 16.93
CA LEU A 104 6.19 -0.23 16.85
C LEU A 104 5.64 0.75 17.90
N ARG A 105 6.49 1.67 18.32
CA ARG A 105 6.08 2.77 19.22
C ARG A 105 5.16 3.75 18.48
N ALA A 106 4.31 4.43 19.22
CA ALA A 106 3.56 5.57 18.70
C ALA A 106 4.53 6.64 18.13
N THR A 107 4.07 7.39 17.14
CA THR A 107 4.82 8.51 16.54
C THR A 107 6.24 8.16 16.05
N SER A 108 6.43 6.94 15.58
CA SER A 108 7.74 6.42 15.15
C SER A 108 7.97 6.41 13.64
N CYS A 109 6.91 6.61 12.84
CA CYS A 109 6.97 6.57 11.38
C CYS A 109 6.60 7.92 10.77
N ASP A 110 7.36 8.34 9.76
CA ASP A 110 7.07 9.54 8.97
C ASP A 110 6.24 9.19 7.73
N LEU A 111 6.36 7.95 7.25
CA LEU A 111 5.56 7.38 6.17
C LEU A 111 5.15 5.95 6.50
N VAL A 112 3.88 5.64 6.32
CA VAL A 112 3.37 4.26 6.29
C VAL A 112 2.83 3.98 4.89
N THR A 113 3.23 2.86 4.29
CA THR A 113 2.68 2.38 3.01
C THR A 113 1.84 1.13 3.22
N ALA A 114 0.78 0.98 2.44
CA ALA A 114 -0.02 -0.24 2.35
C ALA A 114 -0.52 -0.39 0.91
N LEU A 115 0.00 -1.38 0.21
CA LEU A 115 -0.36 -1.64 -1.17
C LEU A 115 -1.11 -2.96 -1.25
N ASP A 116 -2.33 -2.90 -1.81
CA ASP A 116 -3.17 -4.08 -2.02
C ASP A 116 -3.37 -4.90 -0.72
N LEU A 117 -3.61 -4.20 0.40
CA LEU A 117 -3.85 -4.80 1.72
C LEU A 117 -5.30 -4.63 2.18
N PHE A 118 -5.87 -3.44 1.97
CA PHE A 118 -7.13 -3.07 2.61
C PHE A 118 -8.35 -3.83 2.07
N GLU A 119 -8.31 -4.31 0.84
CA GLU A 119 -9.31 -5.19 0.24
C GLU A 119 -9.37 -6.58 0.90
N HIS A 120 -8.31 -6.96 1.61
CA HIS A 120 -8.22 -8.21 2.35
C HIS A 120 -8.66 -8.11 3.82
N LEU A 121 -8.91 -6.91 4.32
CA LEU A 121 -9.30 -6.66 5.71
C LEU A 121 -10.83 -6.59 5.83
N ALA A 122 -11.45 -7.53 6.53
CA ALA A 122 -12.89 -7.50 6.77
C ALA A 122 -13.33 -6.23 7.53
N ASP A 123 -12.53 -5.79 8.51
CA ASP A 123 -12.65 -4.49 9.17
C ASP A 123 -11.33 -3.70 9.05
N PRO A 124 -11.30 -2.60 8.29
CA PRO A 124 -10.09 -1.80 8.12
C PRO A 124 -9.78 -0.87 9.30
N ARG A 125 -10.72 -0.70 10.25
CA ARG A 125 -10.61 0.30 11.32
C ARG A 125 -9.46 0.05 12.29
N PRO A 126 -9.21 -1.17 12.79
CA PRO A 126 -8.05 -1.43 13.66
C PRO A 126 -6.74 -1.04 13.00
N VAL A 127 -6.56 -1.42 11.71
CA VAL A 127 -5.35 -1.12 10.96
C VAL A 127 -5.19 0.38 10.72
N LEU A 128 -6.26 1.10 10.40
CA LEU A 128 -6.24 2.56 10.27
C LEU A 128 -5.88 3.25 11.59
N GLN A 129 -6.37 2.74 12.72
CA GLN A 129 -6.02 3.26 14.04
C GLN A 129 -4.54 3.02 14.37
N GLU A 130 -4.00 1.85 14.05
CA GLU A 130 -2.59 1.53 14.23
C GLU A 130 -1.69 2.40 13.33
N ILE A 131 -2.06 2.60 12.06
CA ILE A 131 -1.37 3.55 11.18
C ILE A 131 -1.36 4.94 11.83
N ARG A 132 -2.50 5.41 12.33
CA ARG A 132 -2.59 6.72 12.98
C ARG A 132 -1.72 6.79 14.24
N ARG A 133 -1.65 5.72 15.02
CA ARG A 133 -0.84 5.63 16.25
C ARG A 133 0.65 5.74 15.94
N VAL A 134 1.14 4.99 14.94
CA VAL A 134 2.57 4.95 14.62
C VAL A 134 3.06 6.15 13.83
N LEU A 135 2.20 6.84 13.08
CA LEU A 135 2.58 8.04 12.33
C LEU A 135 2.95 9.18 13.29
N THR A 136 3.98 9.94 12.93
CA THR A 136 4.27 11.25 13.52
C THR A 136 3.14 12.24 13.21
N ASP A 137 3.12 13.39 13.86
CA ASP A 137 2.05 14.38 13.64
C ASP A 137 2.11 15.01 12.24
N THR A 138 3.30 15.07 11.65
CA THR A 138 3.52 15.51 10.27
C THR A 138 3.64 14.35 9.28
N GLY A 139 3.49 13.12 9.76
CA GLY A 139 3.61 11.91 8.96
C GLY A 139 2.41 11.70 8.04
N MET A 140 2.61 10.88 7.02
CA MET A 140 1.55 10.51 6.09
C MET A 140 1.47 9.00 5.85
N ALA A 141 0.30 8.52 5.45
CA ALA A 141 0.14 7.18 4.92
C ALA A 141 -0.15 7.23 3.41
N TYR A 142 0.41 6.27 2.67
CA TYR A 142 0.08 6.04 1.28
C TYR A 142 -0.60 4.68 1.14
N LEU A 143 -1.84 4.68 0.68
CA LEU A 143 -2.63 3.47 0.50
C LEU A 143 -2.94 3.26 -0.99
N LYS A 144 -2.71 2.04 -1.49
CA LYS A 144 -3.22 1.56 -2.76
C LYS A 144 -4.25 0.46 -2.45
N ILE A 145 -5.46 0.60 -2.97
CA ILE A 145 -6.61 -0.26 -2.66
C ILE A 145 -7.30 -0.67 -3.95
N CYS A 146 -7.65 -1.94 -4.08
CA CYS A 146 -8.34 -2.46 -5.25
C CYS A 146 -9.65 -1.73 -5.54
N HIS A 147 -9.82 -1.28 -6.79
CA HIS A 147 -11.06 -0.63 -7.21
C HIS A 147 -12.16 -1.68 -7.49
N PRO A 148 -13.43 -1.48 -7.10
CA PRO A 148 -14.51 -2.46 -7.29
C PRO A 148 -14.75 -2.90 -8.75
N ARG A 149 -14.35 -2.07 -9.70
CA ARG A 149 -14.47 -2.38 -11.14
C ARG A 149 -13.16 -2.89 -11.75
N HIS A 150 -12.12 -3.13 -10.92
CA HIS A 150 -10.89 -3.76 -11.40
C HIS A 150 -11.18 -5.21 -11.81
N PRO A 151 -10.63 -5.73 -12.93
CA PRO A 151 -10.92 -7.09 -13.41
C PRO A 151 -10.68 -8.20 -12.38
N ASN A 152 -9.73 -8.00 -11.47
CA ASN A 152 -9.38 -8.97 -10.43
C ASN A 152 -10.12 -8.73 -9.10
N ALA A 153 -10.92 -7.67 -8.99
CA ALA A 153 -11.57 -7.27 -7.73
C ALA A 153 -12.37 -8.40 -7.04
N HIS A 154 -13.03 -9.23 -7.83
CA HIS A 154 -13.89 -10.31 -7.35
C HIS A 154 -13.40 -11.70 -7.76
N ARG A 155 -12.17 -11.81 -8.29
CA ARG A 155 -11.57 -13.09 -8.67
C ARG A 155 -10.76 -13.71 -7.53
N ASP A 156 -10.16 -12.89 -6.70
CA ASP A 156 -9.43 -13.31 -5.53
C ASP A 156 -10.40 -13.52 -4.36
N PRO A 157 -10.55 -14.74 -3.81
CA PRO A 157 -11.46 -15.01 -2.70
C PRO A 157 -11.02 -14.35 -1.40
N THR A 158 -9.78 -13.89 -1.31
CA THR A 158 -9.27 -13.14 -0.16
C THR A 158 -9.65 -11.66 -0.20
N HIS A 159 -10.20 -11.16 -1.31
CA HIS A 159 -10.76 -9.81 -1.45
C HIS A 159 -12.13 -9.70 -0.78
N VAL A 160 -12.15 -9.64 0.53
CA VAL A 160 -13.38 -9.62 1.36
C VAL A 160 -13.97 -8.21 1.54
N ASN A 161 -13.23 -7.16 1.14
CA ASN A 161 -13.60 -5.77 1.40
C ASN A 161 -13.34 -4.85 0.19
N VAL A 162 -13.84 -5.22 -0.97
CA VAL A 162 -13.74 -4.40 -2.19
C VAL A 162 -14.89 -3.39 -2.21
N GLN A 163 -14.60 -2.15 -1.82
CA GLN A 163 -15.61 -1.14 -1.54
C GLN A 163 -15.48 0.12 -2.43
N PRO A 164 -16.60 0.82 -2.68
CA PRO A 164 -16.57 2.06 -3.45
C PRO A 164 -15.96 3.22 -2.65
N LEU A 165 -15.53 4.27 -3.38
CA LEU A 165 -14.89 5.46 -2.80
C LEU A 165 -15.63 6.08 -1.59
N PRO A 166 -16.98 6.19 -1.56
CA PRO A 166 -17.68 6.75 -0.40
C PRO A 166 -17.44 5.97 0.89
N TYR A 167 -17.29 4.65 0.82
CA TYR A 167 -16.96 3.80 1.96
C TYR A 167 -15.57 4.18 2.52
N TRP A 168 -14.53 4.21 1.68
CA TRP A 168 -13.17 4.55 2.10
C TRP A 168 -13.08 5.95 2.69
N ARG A 169 -13.73 6.93 2.08
CA ARG A 169 -13.86 8.30 2.61
C ARG A 169 -14.42 8.33 4.03
N ARG A 170 -15.43 7.52 4.29
CA ARG A 170 -16.03 7.39 5.62
C ARG A 170 -15.06 6.76 6.61
N GLN A 171 -14.38 5.65 6.23
CA GLN A 171 -13.41 4.98 7.10
C GLN A 171 -12.25 5.90 7.48
N PHE A 172 -11.66 6.60 6.52
CA PHE A 172 -10.57 7.55 6.79
C PHE A 172 -10.99 8.66 7.76
N ARG A 173 -12.17 9.23 7.55
CA ARG A 173 -12.69 10.28 8.45
C ARG A 173 -12.94 9.75 9.86
N LEU A 174 -13.53 8.56 10.01
CA LEU A 174 -13.77 7.93 11.30
C LEU A 174 -12.47 7.58 12.04
N ALA A 175 -11.42 7.24 11.31
CA ALA A 175 -10.09 7.02 11.87
C ALA A 175 -9.30 8.31 12.14
N GLY A 176 -9.90 9.51 11.93
CA GLY A 176 -9.24 10.79 12.21
C GLY A 176 -8.23 11.23 11.16
N PHE A 177 -8.39 10.78 9.91
CA PHE A 177 -7.56 11.22 8.81
C PHE A 177 -8.25 12.26 7.91
N ALA A 178 -7.48 13.24 7.45
CA ALA A 178 -7.69 13.93 6.19
C ALA A 178 -7.03 13.11 5.07
N TRP A 179 -7.48 13.28 3.84
CA TRP A 179 -7.01 12.47 2.72
C TRP A 179 -7.13 13.21 1.38
N ARG A 180 -6.33 12.79 0.40
CA ARG A 180 -6.53 13.12 -1.00
C ARG A 180 -6.31 11.89 -1.89
N ARG A 181 -6.93 11.87 -3.06
CA ARG A 181 -6.66 10.87 -4.09
C ARG A 181 -5.35 11.22 -4.82
N VAL A 182 -4.61 10.19 -5.20
CA VAL A 182 -3.42 10.26 -6.04
C VAL A 182 -3.77 9.64 -7.40
N TYR A 183 -3.32 10.27 -8.47
CA TYR A 183 -3.57 9.82 -9.84
C TYR A 183 -2.28 9.31 -10.49
N GLU A 184 -2.41 8.36 -11.44
CA GLU A 184 -1.27 7.79 -12.17
C GLU A 184 -0.38 8.87 -12.80
N SER A 185 -0.99 9.96 -13.27
CA SER A 185 -0.27 11.09 -13.84
C SER A 185 0.71 11.78 -12.88
N GLU A 186 0.55 11.57 -11.57
CA GLU A 186 1.46 12.16 -10.55
C GLU A 186 2.76 11.37 -10.38
N PHE A 187 2.81 10.12 -10.86
CA PHE A 187 4.00 9.27 -10.76
C PHE A 187 5.10 9.68 -11.76
N VAL A 188 4.71 10.23 -12.89
CA VAL A 188 5.64 10.73 -13.91
C VAL A 188 5.60 12.25 -13.90
N PRO A 189 6.71 12.94 -13.57
CA PRO A 189 6.76 14.39 -13.65
C PRO A 189 6.52 14.84 -15.10
N ALA A 190 5.56 15.74 -15.29
CA ALA A 190 5.30 16.30 -16.60
C ALA A 190 6.45 17.24 -17.00
N GLN A 191 7.17 16.90 -18.07
CA GLN A 191 8.21 17.73 -18.65
C GLN A 191 7.64 18.52 -19.85
N GLY A 192 7.42 19.84 -19.64
CA GLY A 192 6.88 20.72 -20.67
C GLY A 192 5.33 20.72 -20.76
N ILE A 193 4.80 21.71 -21.52
CA ILE A 193 3.36 21.98 -21.63
C ILE A 193 2.61 20.80 -22.23
N ALA A 194 3.15 20.14 -23.27
CA ALA A 194 2.50 19.01 -23.91
C ALA A 194 2.28 17.82 -22.94
N GLU A 195 3.26 17.52 -22.08
CA GLU A 195 3.14 16.47 -21.07
C GLU A 195 2.18 16.89 -19.93
N GLN A 196 2.13 18.15 -19.57
CA GLN A 196 1.14 18.67 -18.61
C GLN A 196 -0.29 18.49 -19.14
N VAL A 197 -0.54 18.80 -20.42
CA VAL A 197 -1.85 18.58 -21.04
C VAL A 197 -2.20 17.08 -21.07
N LYS A 198 -1.26 16.22 -21.46
CA LYS A 198 -1.47 14.76 -21.43
C LYS A 198 -1.76 14.26 -20.01
N ALA A 199 -1.07 14.78 -19.00
CA ALA A 199 -1.30 14.45 -17.59
C ALA A 199 -2.70 14.86 -17.13
N LEU A 200 -3.18 16.04 -17.53
CA LEU A 200 -4.54 16.52 -17.26
C LEU A 200 -5.60 15.63 -17.92
N VAL A 201 -5.39 15.23 -19.18
CA VAL A 201 -6.30 14.32 -19.90
C VAL A 201 -6.34 12.94 -19.24
N ARG A 202 -5.17 12.38 -18.87
CA ARG A 202 -5.11 11.11 -18.11
C ARG A 202 -5.87 11.23 -16.78
N ARG A 203 -5.62 12.29 -16.01
CA ARG A 203 -6.31 12.54 -14.75
C ARG A 203 -7.82 12.66 -14.90
N TRP A 204 -8.28 13.34 -15.95
CA TRP A 204 -9.72 13.43 -16.28
C TRP A 204 -10.30 12.06 -16.62
N ARG A 205 -9.61 11.23 -17.45
CA ARG A 205 -10.04 9.87 -17.79
C ARG A 205 -10.11 8.97 -16.55
N GLU A 206 -9.14 9.04 -15.67
CA GLU A 206 -9.15 8.30 -14.41
C GLU A 206 -10.27 8.76 -13.48
N TRP A 207 -10.53 10.06 -13.45
CA TRP A 207 -11.65 10.62 -12.67
C TRP A 207 -13.00 10.19 -13.23
N ALA A 208 -13.18 10.26 -14.53
CA ALA A 208 -14.40 9.85 -15.23
C ALA A 208 -14.56 8.32 -15.33
N VAL A 209 -13.55 7.55 -14.86
CA VAL A 209 -13.53 6.08 -14.95
C VAL A 209 -13.75 5.57 -16.37
N ILE A 210 -13.13 6.23 -17.35
CA ILE A 210 -13.16 5.83 -18.75
C ILE A 210 -12.06 4.78 -18.99
N GLY A 211 -12.45 3.57 -19.31
CA GLY A 211 -11.58 2.40 -19.49
C GLY A 211 -11.52 1.52 -18.23
N THR A 212 -10.50 0.66 -18.13
CA THR A 212 -10.27 -0.15 -16.94
C THR A 212 -9.88 0.77 -15.79
N PRO A 213 -10.65 0.79 -14.68
CA PRO A 213 -10.34 1.70 -13.58
C PRO A 213 -9.03 1.30 -12.93
N ALA A 214 -8.14 2.27 -12.77
CA ALA A 214 -6.97 2.10 -11.92
C ALA A 214 -7.41 1.96 -10.46
N ASP A 215 -6.60 1.25 -9.66
CA ASP A 215 -6.81 1.13 -8.24
C ASP A 215 -6.89 2.50 -7.55
N TYR A 216 -7.58 2.53 -6.44
CA TYR A 216 -7.59 3.74 -5.61
C TYR A 216 -6.21 3.94 -5.00
N LYS A 217 -5.69 5.15 -5.10
CA LYS A 217 -4.47 5.58 -4.41
C LYS A 217 -4.78 6.80 -3.58
N PHE A 218 -4.37 6.77 -2.31
CA PHE A 218 -4.64 7.83 -1.34
C PHE A 218 -3.38 8.23 -0.60
N ILE A 219 -3.27 9.52 -0.30
CA ILE A 219 -2.41 10.03 0.76
C ILE A 219 -3.31 10.47 1.90
N LEU A 220 -2.99 9.99 3.11
CA LEU A 220 -3.68 10.32 4.34
C LEU A 220 -2.71 11.04 5.28
N TRP A 221 -3.22 11.98 6.08
CA TRP A 221 -2.50 12.63 7.18
C TRP A 221 -3.44 12.84 8.36
N LYS A 222 -2.88 12.95 9.55
CA LYS A 222 -3.69 13.20 10.75
C LYS A 222 -4.47 14.52 10.60
N ARG A 223 -5.75 14.49 10.94
CA ARG A 223 -6.50 15.74 11.07
C ARG A 223 -5.98 16.49 12.28
N THR A 224 -5.64 17.73 12.08
CA THR A 224 -5.53 18.68 13.17
C THR A 224 -6.96 19.13 13.49
N ASP A 225 -7.43 18.82 14.70
CA ASP A 225 -8.67 19.39 15.18
C ASP A 225 -8.42 20.91 15.30
N GLY A 226 -9.06 21.68 14.39
CA GLY A 226 -9.10 23.13 14.43
C GLY A 226 -10.09 23.61 15.48
#